data_2700700b4b3559e2e6dca84d5a2fc670
#
_entry.id   2700700b4b3559e2e6dca84d5a2fc670
#
_cell.length_a   1.000
_cell.length_b   1.000
_cell.length_c   1.000
_cell.angle_alpha   90.00
_cell.angle_beta   90.00
_cell.angle_gamma   90.00
#
_symmetry.space_group_name_H-M   'P 1'
#
loop_
_entity.id
_entity.type
_entity.pdbx_description
1 polymer ?
#
loop_
_entity_poly.entity_id
_entity_poly.type
_entity_poly.pdbx_seq_one_letter_code
_entity_poly.pdbx_strand_id
1 'polypeptide(L)'
;MLGKQTYRMQNGMMYNGLDPELMQARQRTMALTTAYDQSYSQSPAKREALLAKILGKIGKNVHFEPTFRCEFGKNISIGDNFFANFDCIMLDGAKITIGDNVLFGPRVGIYTADHAIDKTERQLGGCRAKPVTIGNNVWIGAGVHIDQGVTIGDNTVIGAGSVVTHDIPADVVAYGVPCQVERKITAADKTGYDPAEI
;
A
#
# COMPACT_ATOMS: atom_id res chain seq x y z
N MET A 1 -19.03 18.71 -3.61
CA MET A 1 -17.78 19.06 -4.33
C MET A 1 -16.61 18.64 -3.45
N LEU A 2 -15.52 18.11 -4.03
CA LEU A 2 -14.27 17.86 -3.30
C LEU A 2 -13.70 19.19 -2.80
N GLY A 3 -13.14 19.21 -1.60
CA GLY A 3 -12.43 20.37 -1.09
C GLY A 3 -11.21 20.72 -1.96
N LYS A 4 -10.78 21.97 -1.90
CA LYS A 4 -9.67 22.47 -2.74
C LYS A 4 -8.38 21.68 -2.55
N GLN A 5 -8.04 21.32 -1.30
CA GLN A 5 -6.80 20.58 -1.01
C GLN A 5 -6.90 19.10 -1.41
N THR A 6 -8.07 18.48 -1.20
CA THR A 6 -8.35 17.12 -1.68
C THR A 6 -8.21 17.03 -3.21
N TYR A 7 -8.76 17.99 -3.95
CA TYR A 7 -8.60 18.06 -5.41
C TYR A 7 -7.12 18.17 -5.81
N ARG A 8 -6.35 19.08 -5.18
CA ARG A 8 -4.93 19.27 -5.47
C ARG A 8 -4.11 18.00 -5.19
N MET A 9 -4.34 17.38 -4.03
CA MET A 9 -3.70 16.13 -3.61
C MET A 9 -3.91 15.01 -4.63
N GLN A 10 -5.17 14.77 -5.03
CA GLN A 10 -5.52 13.70 -5.98
C GLN A 10 -5.02 13.94 -7.40
N ASN A 11 -4.69 15.19 -7.76
CA ASN A 11 -4.18 15.56 -9.09
C ASN A 11 -2.66 15.84 -9.10
N GLY A 12 -1.92 15.37 -8.08
CA GLY A 12 -0.46 15.45 -8.01
C GLY A 12 0.09 16.88 -7.88
N MET A 13 -0.75 17.83 -7.49
CA MET A 13 -0.36 19.21 -7.24
C MET A 13 0.15 19.38 -5.81
N MET A 14 0.95 20.41 -5.56
CA MET A 14 1.27 20.80 -4.18
C MET A 14 -0.02 21.14 -3.41
N TYR A 15 -0.18 20.58 -2.22
CA TYR A 15 -1.33 20.79 -1.35
C TYR A 15 -0.89 21.07 0.09
N ASN A 16 -1.78 21.65 0.88
CA ASN A 16 -1.53 21.84 2.30
C ASN A 16 -1.97 20.58 3.08
N GLY A 17 -1.02 19.80 3.56
CA GLY A 17 -1.28 18.60 4.36
C GLY A 17 -1.90 18.87 5.73
N LEU A 18 -1.86 20.12 6.21
CA LEU A 18 -2.46 20.56 7.48
C LEU A 18 -3.89 21.11 7.32
N ASP A 19 -4.47 21.00 6.12
CA ASP A 19 -5.84 21.45 5.86
C ASP A 19 -6.85 20.75 6.79
N PRO A 20 -7.76 21.47 7.45
CA PRO A 20 -8.71 20.90 8.41
C PRO A 20 -9.59 19.78 7.83
N GLU A 21 -9.98 19.86 6.55
CA GLU A 21 -10.76 18.80 5.89
C GLU A 21 -9.95 17.49 5.80
N LEU A 22 -8.68 17.59 5.42
CA LEU A 22 -7.79 16.41 5.34
C LEU A 22 -7.51 15.84 6.74
N MET A 23 -7.28 16.68 7.73
CA MET A 23 -7.09 16.24 9.13
C MET A 23 -8.32 15.50 9.66
N GLN A 24 -9.52 16.01 9.40
CA GLN A 24 -10.76 15.34 9.80
C GLN A 24 -10.96 14.00 9.07
N ALA A 25 -10.60 13.93 7.78
CA ALA A 25 -10.66 12.66 7.02
C ALA A 25 -9.72 11.61 7.62
N ARG A 26 -8.49 11.98 7.99
CA ARG A 26 -7.51 11.09 8.66
C ARG A 26 -8.04 10.58 10.00
N GLN A 27 -8.64 11.44 10.82
CA GLN A 27 -9.23 11.04 12.10
C GLN A 27 -10.35 9.99 11.92
N ARG A 28 -11.23 10.18 10.93
CA ARG A 28 -12.28 9.21 10.61
C ARG A 28 -11.70 7.86 10.20
N THR A 29 -10.69 7.87 9.34
CA THR A 29 -10.02 6.64 8.87
C THR A 29 -9.29 5.94 10.01
N MET A 30 -8.63 6.68 10.89
CA MET A 30 -7.97 6.12 12.08
C MET A 30 -8.96 5.37 12.98
N ALA A 31 -10.14 5.90 13.21
CA ALA A 31 -11.18 5.23 13.98
C ALA A 31 -11.63 3.92 13.31
N LEU A 32 -11.78 3.92 11.98
CA LEU A 32 -12.17 2.72 11.23
C LEU A 32 -11.08 1.63 11.23
N THR A 33 -9.81 1.99 11.02
CA THR A 33 -8.70 1.02 11.07
C THR A 33 -8.51 0.46 12.46
N THR A 34 -8.68 1.27 13.52
CA THR A 34 -8.68 0.78 14.91
C THR A 34 -9.81 -0.21 15.15
N ALA A 35 -11.03 0.07 14.67
CA ALA A 35 -12.15 -0.86 14.79
C ALA A 35 -11.90 -2.17 14.01
N TYR A 36 -11.23 -2.09 12.86
CA TYR A 36 -10.83 -3.26 12.09
C TYR A 36 -9.83 -4.14 12.86
N ASP A 37 -8.80 -3.56 13.46
CA ASP A 37 -7.82 -4.32 14.26
C ASP A 37 -8.49 -5.00 15.46
N GLN A 38 -9.38 -4.30 16.17
CA GLN A 38 -10.13 -4.84 17.30
C GLN A 38 -11.13 -5.93 16.89
N SER A 39 -11.45 -6.05 15.61
CA SER A 39 -12.35 -7.07 15.08
C SER A 39 -11.69 -8.42 14.78
N TYR A 40 -10.44 -8.64 15.15
CA TYR A 40 -9.67 -9.84 14.80
C TYR A 40 -10.36 -11.16 15.17
N SER A 41 -10.99 -11.22 16.32
CA SER A 41 -11.76 -12.38 16.80
C SER A 41 -13.19 -12.45 16.24
N GLN A 42 -13.60 -11.50 15.42
CA GLN A 42 -14.94 -11.46 14.83
C GLN A 42 -15.03 -12.34 13.57
N SER A 43 -16.27 -12.56 13.10
CA SER A 43 -16.50 -13.33 11.87
C SER A 43 -15.86 -12.64 10.64
N PRO A 44 -15.42 -13.43 9.64
CA PRO A 44 -14.87 -12.89 8.39
C PRO A 44 -15.78 -11.85 7.74
N ALA A 45 -17.09 -12.07 7.71
CA ALA A 45 -18.06 -11.14 7.14
C ALA A 45 -18.06 -9.76 7.84
N LYS A 46 -17.88 -9.71 9.17
CA LYS A 46 -17.75 -8.43 9.88
C LYS A 46 -16.46 -7.69 9.53
N ARG A 47 -15.37 -8.42 9.41
CA ARG A 47 -14.07 -7.86 9.03
C ARG A 47 -14.12 -7.31 7.61
N GLU A 48 -14.68 -8.05 6.66
CA GLU A 48 -14.88 -7.63 5.28
C GLU A 48 -15.76 -6.36 5.19
N ALA A 49 -16.85 -6.31 5.95
CA ALA A 49 -17.72 -5.13 6.01
C ALA A 49 -16.99 -3.87 6.55
N LEU A 50 -16.02 -4.04 7.46
CA LEU A 50 -15.17 -2.92 7.92
C LEU A 50 -14.17 -2.50 6.85
N LEU A 51 -13.51 -3.42 6.16
CA LEU A 51 -12.61 -3.11 5.05
C LEU A 51 -13.33 -2.36 3.93
N ALA A 52 -14.56 -2.76 3.59
CA ALA A 52 -15.38 -2.07 2.57
C ALA A 52 -15.74 -0.63 2.98
N LYS A 53 -15.79 -0.32 4.28
CA LYS A 53 -15.96 1.06 4.76
C LYS A 53 -14.67 1.87 4.68
N ILE A 54 -13.51 1.24 4.83
CA ILE A 54 -12.19 1.87 4.81
C ILE A 54 -11.76 2.10 3.35
N LEU A 55 -11.69 1.03 2.55
CA LEU A 55 -11.07 1.03 1.24
C LEU A 55 -11.97 1.64 0.15
N GLY A 56 -11.34 2.14 -0.92
CA GLY A 56 -12.04 2.66 -2.09
C GLY A 56 -12.61 1.57 -2.97
N LYS A 57 -11.82 0.51 -3.21
CA LYS A 57 -12.24 -0.71 -3.93
C LYS A 57 -11.62 -1.92 -3.26
N ILE A 58 -12.37 -2.99 -3.12
CA ILE A 58 -11.93 -4.24 -2.51
C ILE A 58 -12.41 -5.41 -3.37
N GLY A 59 -11.50 -6.33 -3.68
CA GLY A 59 -11.78 -7.62 -4.30
C GLY A 59 -12.27 -8.66 -3.30
N LYS A 60 -12.23 -9.92 -3.71
CA LYS A 60 -12.58 -11.07 -2.86
C LYS A 60 -11.36 -11.56 -2.09
N ASN A 61 -11.57 -12.17 -0.91
CA ASN A 61 -10.52 -12.77 -0.09
C ASN A 61 -9.40 -11.78 0.26
N VAL A 62 -9.75 -10.56 0.68
CA VAL A 62 -8.81 -9.54 1.13
C VAL A 62 -8.66 -9.62 2.63
N HIS A 63 -7.43 -9.80 3.11
CA HIS A 63 -7.12 -9.94 4.53
C HIS A 63 -5.92 -9.09 4.94
N PHE A 64 -6.06 -8.41 6.08
CA PHE A 64 -4.97 -7.76 6.79
C PHE A 64 -4.86 -8.33 8.19
N GLU A 65 -3.64 -8.73 8.58
CA GLU A 65 -3.31 -8.95 9.97
C GLU A 65 -3.21 -7.62 10.73
N PRO A 66 -3.48 -7.59 12.05
CA PRO A 66 -3.28 -6.37 12.81
C PRO A 66 -1.78 -6.05 12.98
N THR A 67 -1.36 -4.82 12.98
CA THR A 67 -2.15 -3.62 12.81
C THR A 67 -2.16 -3.19 11.35
N PHE A 68 -3.30 -2.66 10.89
CA PHE A 68 -3.39 -2.00 9.59
C PHE A 68 -3.64 -0.52 9.78
N ARG A 69 -2.86 0.32 9.09
CA ARG A 69 -3.04 1.78 9.09
C ARG A 69 -3.03 2.33 7.68
N CYS A 70 -3.97 3.22 7.40
CA CYS A 70 -3.97 4.03 6.18
C CYS A 70 -4.38 5.46 6.49
N GLU A 71 -4.10 6.37 5.56
CA GLU A 71 -4.33 7.80 5.78
C GLU A 71 -5.77 8.19 5.47
N PHE A 72 -6.27 7.83 4.30
CA PHE A 72 -7.64 8.11 3.84
C PHE A 72 -8.43 6.83 3.54
N GLY A 73 -7.77 5.76 3.14
CA GLY A 73 -8.31 4.47 2.75
C GLY A 73 -9.04 4.50 1.41
N LYS A 74 -9.76 5.57 1.11
CA LYS A 74 -10.58 5.70 -0.11
C LYS A 74 -9.76 5.80 -1.40
N ASN A 75 -8.48 6.10 -1.31
CA ASN A 75 -7.56 6.09 -2.44
C ASN A 75 -6.90 4.71 -2.67
N ILE A 76 -7.22 3.70 -1.86
CA ILE A 76 -6.69 2.34 -1.97
C ILE A 76 -7.67 1.46 -2.74
N SER A 77 -7.16 0.78 -3.78
CA SER A 77 -7.88 -0.24 -4.56
C SER A 77 -7.09 -1.53 -4.52
N ILE A 78 -7.73 -2.64 -4.14
CA ILE A 78 -7.11 -3.96 -3.98
C ILE A 78 -7.91 -4.98 -4.79
N GLY A 79 -7.22 -5.84 -5.53
CA GLY A 79 -7.77 -6.96 -6.28
C GLY A 79 -8.14 -8.16 -5.40
N ASP A 80 -8.30 -9.33 -6.04
CA ASP A 80 -8.69 -10.58 -5.38
C ASP A 80 -7.49 -11.26 -4.71
N ASN A 81 -7.74 -12.03 -3.63
CA ASN A 81 -6.75 -12.86 -2.94
C ASN A 81 -5.54 -12.08 -2.42
N PHE A 82 -5.78 -10.98 -1.76
CA PHE A 82 -4.74 -10.16 -1.14
C PHE A 82 -4.54 -10.54 0.33
N PHE A 83 -3.30 -10.69 0.72
CA PHE A 83 -2.92 -10.89 2.12
C PHE A 83 -1.83 -9.91 2.54
N ALA A 84 -2.06 -9.16 3.61
CA ALA A 84 -1.04 -8.37 4.30
C ALA A 84 -0.80 -8.92 5.70
N ASN A 85 0.46 -9.20 6.01
CA ASN A 85 0.89 -9.60 7.33
C ASN A 85 0.91 -8.40 8.30
N PHE A 86 1.34 -8.60 9.54
CA PHE A 86 1.28 -7.63 10.64
C PHE A 86 1.92 -6.27 10.32
N ASP A 87 1.35 -5.22 10.89
CA ASP A 87 1.89 -3.85 10.89
C ASP A 87 2.02 -3.21 9.49
N CYS A 88 1.04 -3.46 8.62
CA CYS A 88 1.00 -2.85 7.29
C CYS A 88 0.57 -1.38 7.36
N ILE A 89 1.31 -0.50 6.66
CA ILE A 89 1.03 0.94 6.59
C ILE A 89 0.86 1.36 5.13
N MET A 90 -0.23 2.06 4.81
CA MET A 90 -0.49 2.62 3.48
C MET A 90 -0.88 4.10 3.58
N LEU A 91 0.08 5.02 3.37
CA LEU A 91 -0.20 6.46 3.36
C LEU A 91 -0.70 6.86 1.96
N ASP A 92 -2.01 6.81 1.80
CA ASP A 92 -2.71 6.94 0.53
C ASP A 92 -3.13 8.38 0.21
N GLY A 93 -2.20 9.33 0.31
CA GLY A 93 -2.40 10.70 -0.19
C GLY A 93 -2.71 10.73 -1.70
N ALA A 94 -2.07 9.85 -2.49
CA ALA A 94 -2.44 9.54 -3.87
C ALA A 94 -2.96 8.11 -3.97
N LYS A 95 -3.40 7.72 -5.17
CA LYS A 95 -3.97 6.40 -5.44
C LYS A 95 -2.94 5.29 -5.21
N ILE A 96 -3.33 4.24 -4.46
CA ILE A 96 -2.64 2.97 -4.36
C ILE A 96 -3.48 1.93 -5.09
N THR A 97 -2.89 1.27 -6.09
CA THR A 97 -3.55 0.19 -6.83
C THR A 97 -2.76 -1.09 -6.65
N ILE A 98 -3.40 -2.14 -6.17
CA ILE A 98 -2.82 -3.46 -5.95
C ILE A 98 -3.63 -4.48 -6.75
N GLY A 99 -2.95 -5.31 -7.54
CA GLY A 99 -3.56 -6.36 -8.35
C GLY A 99 -4.03 -7.57 -7.57
N ASP A 100 -4.20 -8.67 -8.27
CA ASP A 100 -4.69 -9.94 -7.72
C ASP A 100 -3.52 -10.81 -7.21
N ASN A 101 -3.80 -11.69 -6.22
CA ASN A 101 -2.86 -12.68 -5.67
C ASN A 101 -1.57 -12.03 -5.12
N VAL A 102 -1.70 -10.94 -4.39
CA VAL A 102 -0.56 -10.19 -3.83
C VAL A 102 -0.37 -10.53 -2.36
N LEU A 103 0.88 -10.79 -1.98
CA LEU A 103 1.28 -11.12 -0.62
C LEU A 103 2.23 -10.06 -0.06
N PHE A 104 1.90 -9.52 1.13
CA PHE A 104 2.77 -8.63 1.89
C PHE A 104 3.28 -9.33 3.15
N GLY A 105 4.60 -9.32 3.34
CA GLY A 105 5.22 -9.65 4.62
C GLY A 105 4.90 -8.61 5.70
N PRO A 106 5.30 -8.86 6.96
CA PRO A 106 5.05 -7.91 8.04
C PRO A 106 5.82 -6.59 7.83
N ARG A 107 5.22 -5.49 8.31
CA ARG A 107 5.80 -4.14 8.28
C ARG A 107 6.06 -3.59 6.87
N VAL A 108 5.26 -3.98 5.89
CA VAL A 108 5.31 -3.35 4.57
C VAL A 108 4.69 -1.96 4.67
N GLY A 109 5.41 -0.96 4.13
CA GLY A 109 4.98 0.43 4.07
C GLY A 109 4.87 0.95 2.64
N ILE A 110 3.75 1.59 2.29
CA ILE A 110 3.56 2.31 1.02
C ILE A 110 3.34 3.78 1.33
N TYR A 111 4.16 4.65 0.76
CA TYR A 111 4.17 6.09 1.04
C TYR A 111 3.97 6.87 -0.24
N THR A 112 2.74 7.28 -0.53
CA THR A 112 2.44 8.01 -1.76
C THR A 112 2.72 9.51 -1.67
N ALA A 113 3.03 10.04 -0.49
CA ALA A 113 3.20 11.47 -0.28
C ALA A 113 4.55 11.82 0.32
N ASP A 114 5.12 12.93 -0.17
CA ASP A 114 6.30 13.59 0.38
C ASP A 114 5.97 14.99 0.85
N HIS A 115 6.76 15.48 1.79
CA HIS A 115 6.78 16.88 2.18
C HIS A 115 7.67 17.72 1.24
N ALA A 116 7.40 19.01 1.16
CA ALA A 116 8.25 19.93 0.44
C ALA A 116 9.71 19.87 0.95
N ILE A 117 10.67 19.81 0.03
CA ILE A 117 12.12 19.83 0.35
C ILE A 117 12.50 21.17 0.96
N ASP A 118 11.99 22.29 0.41
CA ASP A 118 12.19 23.60 0.99
C ASP A 118 11.60 23.69 2.41
N LYS A 119 12.40 24.18 3.34
CA LYS A 119 12.02 24.24 4.75
C LYS A 119 10.82 25.15 5.02
N THR A 120 10.72 26.26 4.29
CA THR A 120 9.64 27.24 4.48
C THR A 120 8.32 26.69 3.98
N GLU A 121 8.32 26.10 2.78
CA GLU A 121 7.14 25.44 2.23
C GLU A 121 6.69 24.24 3.10
N ARG A 122 7.65 23.47 3.62
CA ARG A 122 7.36 22.34 4.52
C ARG A 122 6.72 22.78 5.82
N GLN A 123 7.21 23.88 6.43
CA GLN A 123 6.62 24.46 7.64
C GLN A 123 5.19 24.96 7.42
N LEU A 124 4.87 25.39 6.21
CA LEU A 124 3.51 25.79 5.80
C LEU A 124 2.61 24.60 5.43
N GLY A 125 3.09 23.35 5.62
CA GLY A 125 2.32 22.14 5.35
C GLY A 125 2.37 21.66 3.90
N GLY A 126 3.32 22.16 3.10
CA GLY A 126 3.49 21.78 1.70
C GLY A 126 3.76 20.29 1.53
N CYS A 127 2.89 19.60 0.78
CA CYS A 127 2.98 18.19 0.45
C CYS A 127 2.70 17.98 -1.04
N ARG A 128 3.22 16.87 -1.57
CA ARG A 128 2.91 16.38 -2.92
C ARG A 128 2.73 14.87 -2.86
N ALA A 129 1.80 14.33 -3.65
CA ALA A 129 1.56 12.90 -3.70
C ALA A 129 1.61 12.37 -5.14
N LYS A 130 2.15 11.14 -5.33
CA LYS A 130 2.17 10.42 -6.59
C LYS A 130 1.64 8.99 -6.36
N PRO A 131 0.89 8.42 -7.32
CA PRO A 131 0.30 7.10 -7.16
C PRO A 131 1.37 5.99 -7.10
N VAL A 132 1.03 4.90 -6.43
CA VAL A 132 1.80 3.64 -6.41
C VAL A 132 0.95 2.55 -7.04
N THR A 133 1.55 1.73 -7.90
CA THR A 133 0.89 0.59 -8.54
C THR A 133 1.69 -0.69 -8.29
N ILE A 134 1.00 -1.74 -7.85
CA ILE A 134 1.55 -3.09 -7.68
C ILE A 134 0.74 -4.03 -8.56
N GLY A 135 1.40 -4.77 -9.43
CA GLY A 135 0.79 -5.70 -10.36
C GLY A 135 0.22 -6.95 -9.68
N ASN A 136 -0.06 -7.97 -10.49
CA ASN A 136 -0.60 -9.25 -10.05
C ASN A 136 0.50 -10.23 -9.63
N ASN A 137 0.19 -11.18 -8.74
CA ASN A 137 1.09 -12.24 -8.29
C ASN A 137 2.42 -11.70 -7.72
N VAL A 138 2.38 -10.58 -7.02
CA VAL A 138 3.56 -9.94 -6.44
C VAL A 138 3.73 -10.37 -4.99
N TRP A 139 4.95 -10.69 -4.61
CA TRP A 139 5.32 -10.94 -3.22
C TRP A 139 6.26 -9.83 -2.72
N ILE A 140 5.81 -9.08 -1.73
CA ILE A 140 6.60 -8.05 -1.04
C ILE A 140 7.09 -8.62 0.29
N GLY A 141 8.40 -8.69 0.46
CA GLY A 141 9.05 -9.18 1.68
C GLY A 141 8.82 -8.29 2.91
N ALA A 142 9.18 -8.82 4.08
CA ALA A 142 9.02 -8.10 5.35
C ALA A 142 9.84 -6.80 5.40
N GLY A 143 9.27 -5.74 5.97
CA GLY A 143 9.95 -4.46 6.19
C GLY A 143 10.31 -3.71 4.91
N VAL A 144 9.64 -3.99 3.79
CA VAL A 144 9.84 -3.25 2.54
C VAL A 144 9.12 -1.91 2.62
N HIS A 145 9.79 -0.86 2.15
CA HIS A 145 9.24 0.48 1.98
C HIS A 145 9.13 0.81 0.50
N ILE A 146 7.97 1.29 0.06
CA ILE A 146 7.69 1.67 -1.33
C ILE A 146 7.37 3.15 -1.38
N ASP A 147 8.20 3.89 -2.10
CA ASP A 147 8.09 5.35 -2.23
C ASP A 147 7.05 5.76 -3.29
N GLN A 148 6.69 7.02 -3.26
CA GLN A 148 5.73 7.61 -4.18
C GLN A 148 6.11 7.46 -5.65
N GLY A 149 5.12 7.23 -6.50
CA GLY A 149 5.29 7.18 -7.95
C GLY A 149 5.81 5.87 -8.50
N VAL A 150 6.03 4.85 -7.63
CA VAL A 150 6.60 3.55 -8.02
C VAL A 150 5.54 2.65 -8.64
N THR A 151 5.94 1.95 -9.71
CA THR A 151 5.21 0.81 -10.28
C THR A 151 6.02 -0.47 -10.12
N ILE A 152 5.42 -1.53 -9.54
CA ILE A 152 5.98 -2.88 -9.46
C ILE A 152 5.20 -3.78 -10.42
N GLY A 153 5.90 -4.38 -11.38
CA GLY A 153 5.31 -5.24 -12.41
C GLY A 153 4.82 -6.59 -11.86
N ASP A 154 4.04 -7.29 -12.67
CA ASP A 154 3.46 -8.61 -12.35
C ASP A 154 4.54 -9.66 -12.03
N ASN A 155 4.18 -10.70 -11.27
CA ASN A 155 5.05 -11.85 -10.95
C ASN A 155 6.39 -11.48 -10.30
N THR A 156 6.49 -10.35 -9.63
CA THR A 156 7.73 -9.82 -9.04
C THR A 156 7.83 -10.17 -7.57
N VAL A 157 9.05 -10.47 -7.13
CA VAL A 157 9.40 -10.68 -5.71
C VAL A 157 10.30 -9.54 -5.26
N ILE A 158 9.89 -8.82 -4.19
CA ILE A 158 10.73 -7.82 -3.52
C ILE A 158 11.27 -8.41 -2.23
N GLY A 159 12.59 -8.51 -2.12
CA GLY A 159 13.27 -9.05 -0.93
C GLY A 159 13.07 -8.18 0.32
N ALA A 160 13.07 -8.83 1.47
CA ALA A 160 12.83 -8.18 2.77
C ALA A 160 13.84 -7.04 3.04
N GLY A 161 13.37 -5.98 3.73
CA GLY A 161 14.19 -4.83 4.11
C GLY A 161 14.54 -3.88 2.97
N SER A 162 13.94 -4.03 1.79
CA SER A 162 14.22 -3.19 0.62
C SER A 162 13.54 -1.82 0.71
N VAL A 163 14.15 -0.81 0.06
CA VAL A 163 13.54 0.50 -0.17
C VAL A 163 13.38 0.71 -1.67
N VAL A 164 12.13 0.65 -2.14
CA VAL A 164 11.79 0.73 -3.57
C VAL A 164 11.53 2.18 -3.94
N THR A 165 12.48 2.79 -4.64
CA THR A 165 12.48 4.21 -5.01
C THR A 165 12.25 4.44 -6.52
N HIS A 166 12.23 3.36 -7.31
CA HIS A 166 12.07 3.38 -8.77
C HIS A 166 11.21 2.20 -9.21
N ASP A 167 10.69 2.27 -10.42
CA ASP A 167 9.89 1.19 -11.00
C ASP A 167 10.67 -0.11 -11.09
N ILE A 168 10.00 -1.21 -10.78
CA ILE A 168 10.53 -2.57 -10.88
C ILE A 168 9.75 -3.31 -11.98
N PRO A 169 10.44 -3.88 -13.00
CA PRO A 169 9.78 -4.60 -14.08
C PRO A 169 9.12 -5.90 -13.59
N ALA A 170 8.31 -6.50 -14.45
CA ALA A 170 7.69 -7.81 -14.20
C ALA A 170 8.72 -8.95 -14.24
N ASP A 171 8.34 -10.09 -13.64
CA ASP A 171 9.06 -11.37 -13.70
C ASP A 171 10.49 -11.32 -13.14
N VAL A 172 10.71 -10.55 -12.07
CA VAL A 172 12.05 -10.40 -11.46
C VAL A 172 12.02 -10.63 -9.94
N VAL A 173 13.21 -10.95 -9.42
CA VAL A 173 13.56 -10.80 -8.00
C VAL A 173 14.37 -9.52 -7.87
N ALA A 174 13.95 -8.63 -6.97
CA ALA A 174 14.62 -7.35 -6.70
C ALA A 174 14.77 -7.14 -5.20
N TYR A 175 15.87 -6.54 -4.75
CA TYR A 175 16.07 -6.20 -3.33
C TYR A 175 17.15 -5.14 -3.13
N GLY A 176 17.27 -4.68 -1.88
CA GLY A 176 18.33 -3.76 -1.45
C GLY A 176 17.84 -2.35 -1.11
N VAL A 177 18.80 -1.47 -0.74
CA VAL A 177 18.59 -0.07 -0.38
C VAL A 177 19.63 0.77 -1.13
N PRO A 178 19.26 1.41 -2.26
CA PRO A 178 17.99 1.33 -2.96
C PRO A 178 17.72 -0.06 -3.57
N CYS A 179 16.46 -0.44 -3.73
CA CYS A 179 16.05 -1.70 -4.35
C CYS A 179 16.45 -1.74 -5.83
N GLN A 180 17.10 -2.84 -6.24
CA GLN A 180 17.54 -3.07 -7.61
C GLN A 180 17.16 -4.46 -8.08
N VAL A 181 16.97 -4.62 -9.38
CA VAL A 181 16.73 -5.94 -9.99
C VAL A 181 17.99 -6.79 -9.84
N GLU A 182 17.87 -7.92 -9.20
CA GLU A 182 18.94 -8.90 -9.05
C GLU A 182 18.96 -9.90 -10.20
N ARG A 183 17.78 -10.48 -10.51
CA ARG A 183 17.66 -11.49 -11.57
C ARG A 183 16.22 -11.66 -12.05
N LYS A 184 16.07 -12.31 -13.19
CA LYS A 184 14.77 -12.79 -13.66
C LYS A 184 14.31 -14.01 -12.86
N ILE A 185 12.99 -14.16 -12.74
CA ILE A 185 12.36 -15.39 -12.28
C ILE A 185 12.33 -16.37 -13.47
N THR A 186 12.67 -17.63 -13.23
CA THR A 186 12.80 -18.65 -14.26
C THR A 186 12.13 -19.96 -13.83
N ALA A 187 12.08 -20.95 -14.71
CA ALA A 187 11.57 -22.28 -14.39
C ALA A 187 12.37 -22.98 -13.26
N ALA A 188 13.64 -22.61 -13.04
CA ALA A 188 14.47 -23.14 -11.98
C ALA A 188 14.02 -22.69 -10.56
N ASP A 189 13.17 -21.67 -10.47
CA ASP A 189 12.59 -21.22 -9.19
C ASP A 189 11.41 -22.10 -8.73
N LYS A 190 10.95 -23.06 -9.55
CA LYS A 190 9.92 -24.01 -9.16
C LYS A 190 10.47 -25.01 -8.15
N THR A 191 9.78 -25.14 -7.02
CA THR A 191 10.16 -26.10 -5.95
C THR A 191 9.49 -27.47 -6.11
N GLY A 192 8.54 -27.61 -7.04
CA GLY A 192 7.72 -28.83 -7.17
C GLY A 192 6.61 -28.93 -6.10
N TYR A 193 6.33 -27.85 -5.36
CA TYR A 193 5.27 -27.88 -4.35
C TYR A 193 3.90 -28.22 -4.99
N ASP A 194 3.29 -29.30 -4.47
CA ASP A 194 1.91 -29.70 -4.79
C ASP A 194 1.11 -29.81 -3.48
N PRO A 195 0.06 -29.00 -3.27
CA PRO A 195 -0.76 -29.07 -2.06
C PRO A 195 -1.51 -30.42 -1.91
N ALA A 196 -1.64 -31.19 -2.97
CA ALA A 196 -2.28 -32.53 -2.90
C ALA A 196 -1.35 -33.62 -2.34
N GLU A 197 -0.04 -33.33 -2.21
CA GLU A 197 0.95 -34.28 -1.69
C GLU A 197 1.27 -34.08 -0.19
N ILE A 198 0.58 -33.16 0.52
CA ILE A 198 0.83 -32.83 1.94
C ILE A 198 -0.34 -33.23 2.82
#